data_d4b482a44f43666f22546ffef8beab0a
#
_entry.id   d4b482a44f43666f22546ffef8beab0a
#
_cell.length_a   1.000
_cell.length_b   1.000
_cell.length_c   1.000
_cell.angle_alpha   90.00
_cell.angle_beta   90.00
_cell.angle_gamma   90.00
#
_symmetry.space_group_name_H-M   'P 1'
#
loop_
_entity.id
_entity.type
_entity.pdbx_description
1 polymer ?
#
loop_
_entity_poly.entity_id
_entity_poly.type
_entity_poly.pdbx_seq_one_letter_code
_entity_poly.pdbx_strand_id
1 'polypeptide(L)'
;MRRAAVSAVVIGMVLLGGNAAPAHAEPFVDIYTGKSYTRDADVRIRQKGLGNDFRVEDVAFDDDSFRDPPYYGGRVGYFFERYPWLGVAIDFVHFKMSADTSETKHFTGTLGGAPLDARLPMNTIVHRFDITHGVNYVTVNGLVRHSLLTDAERFPHGRIQLFAGAGLGPVVTHAENSIQNVQNHRSYEVAGLGVQGFAGVRTMLHKYVGVFAQYRFTRSDLDVRVPSGRGKVEEISHHVVGGLTFSLPDF
;
A
#
# COMPACT_ATOMS: atom_id res chain seq x y z
N MET A 1 30.99 -6.60 -4.45
CA MET A 1 30.38 -5.51 -5.22
C MET A 1 29.57 -6.11 -6.37
N ARG A 2 28.28 -6.31 -6.19
CA ARG A 2 27.34 -6.69 -7.26
C ARG A 2 26.39 -5.51 -7.48
N ARG A 3 26.49 -4.89 -8.65
CA ARG A 3 25.59 -3.81 -9.09
C ARG A 3 24.23 -4.44 -9.43
N ALA A 4 23.20 -4.11 -8.67
CA ALA A 4 21.84 -4.42 -9.05
C ALA A 4 21.42 -3.49 -10.20
N ALA A 5 21.14 -4.08 -11.34
CA ALA A 5 20.56 -3.37 -12.48
C ALA A 5 19.09 -3.11 -12.19
N VAL A 6 18.73 -1.84 -12.03
CA VAL A 6 17.33 -1.39 -11.97
C VAL A 6 16.82 -1.41 -13.41
N SER A 7 16.05 -2.43 -13.77
CA SER A 7 15.33 -2.47 -15.04
C SER A 7 14.15 -1.52 -14.99
N ALA A 8 14.30 -0.36 -15.61
CA ALA A 8 13.18 0.55 -15.85
C ALA A 8 12.26 -0.05 -16.90
N VAL A 9 11.08 -0.49 -16.50
CA VAL A 9 10.00 -0.86 -17.43
C VAL A 9 9.38 0.44 -17.95
N VAL A 10 9.77 0.85 -19.13
CA VAL A 10 9.12 1.92 -19.89
C VAL A 10 7.87 1.32 -20.53
N ILE A 11 6.71 1.59 -19.94
CA ILE A 11 5.42 1.27 -20.56
C ILE A 11 5.18 2.28 -21.68
N GLY A 12 5.38 1.83 -22.92
CA GLY A 12 5.04 2.60 -24.11
C GLY A 12 3.54 2.84 -24.22
N MET A 13 3.09 4.07 -24.01
CA MET A 13 1.71 4.48 -24.13
C MET A 13 1.39 4.73 -25.62
N VAL A 14 0.65 3.81 -26.22
CA VAL A 14 0.09 4.03 -27.57
C VAL A 14 -1.07 5.02 -27.43
N LEU A 15 -0.85 6.27 -27.85
CA LEU A 15 -1.90 7.29 -27.98
C LEU A 15 -2.73 6.98 -29.22
N LEU A 16 -3.82 6.26 -29.08
CA LEU A 16 -4.87 6.21 -30.10
C LEU A 16 -5.71 7.47 -29.98
N GLY A 17 -5.56 8.39 -30.94
CA GLY A 17 -6.37 9.59 -31.05
C GLY A 17 -7.82 9.24 -31.34
N GLY A 18 -8.69 9.37 -30.34
CA GLY A 18 -10.15 9.35 -30.52
C GLY A 18 -10.68 10.77 -30.57
N ASN A 19 -11.72 11.02 -31.37
CA ASN A 19 -12.43 12.30 -31.44
C ASN A 19 -12.96 12.65 -30.04
N ALA A 20 -12.40 13.70 -29.42
CA ALA A 20 -12.83 14.15 -28.11
C ALA A 20 -14.10 14.99 -28.26
N ALA A 21 -15.23 14.53 -27.73
CA ALA A 21 -16.33 15.40 -27.36
C ALA A 21 -15.83 16.43 -26.33
N PRO A 22 -16.50 17.62 -26.18
CA PRO A 22 -16.12 18.59 -25.17
C PRO A 22 -16.08 17.90 -23.80
N ALA A 23 -14.89 17.80 -23.26
CA ALA A 23 -14.67 17.12 -21.99
C ALA A 23 -14.79 18.14 -20.87
N HIS A 24 -15.73 17.92 -19.98
CA HIS A 24 -15.83 18.68 -18.74
C HIS A 24 -14.85 18.10 -17.70
N ALA A 25 -14.43 18.96 -16.80
CA ALA A 25 -13.69 18.60 -15.61
C ALA A 25 -14.45 17.51 -14.81
N GLU A 26 -13.80 16.44 -14.39
CA GLU A 26 -14.49 15.35 -13.69
C GLU A 26 -13.88 15.11 -12.31
N PRO A 27 -14.42 15.73 -11.26
CA PRO A 27 -14.13 15.33 -9.89
C PRO A 27 -14.79 13.98 -9.59
N PHE A 28 -14.10 13.13 -8.83
CA PHE A 28 -14.62 11.81 -8.47
C PHE A 28 -14.20 11.41 -7.05
N VAL A 29 -14.99 10.49 -6.49
CA VAL A 29 -14.70 9.81 -5.21
C VAL A 29 -14.80 8.32 -5.43
N ASP A 30 -13.75 7.59 -5.03
CA ASP A 30 -13.75 6.13 -4.96
C ASP A 30 -13.79 5.71 -3.49
N ILE A 31 -14.59 4.68 -3.16
CA ILE A 31 -14.55 3.96 -1.89
C ILE A 31 -14.35 2.48 -2.19
N TYR A 32 -13.50 1.80 -1.43
CA TYR A 32 -13.12 0.45 -1.79
C TYR A 32 -12.68 -0.41 -0.62
N THR A 33 -12.74 -1.71 -0.85
CA THR A 33 -12.17 -2.75 -0.01
C THR A 33 -11.31 -3.68 -0.85
N GLY A 34 -10.61 -4.61 -0.20
CA GLY A 34 -9.74 -5.53 -0.91
C GLY A 34 -9.04 -6.54 -0.02
N LYS A 35 -8.05 -7.18 -0.59
CA LYS A 35 -7.12 -8.07 0.11
C LYS A 35 -5.69 -7.72 -0.27
N SER A 36 -4.81 -7.66 0.73
CA SER A 36 -3.36 -7.51 0.55
C SER A 36 -2.66 -8.87 0.65
N TYR A 37 -1.49 -8.94 0.04
CA TYR A 37 -0.55 -10.06 0.09
C TYR A 37 0.83 -9.45 0.26
N THR A 38 1.33 -9.45 1.48
CA THR A 38 2.65 -8.91 1.82
C THR A 38 3.71 -9.97 1.62
N ARG A 39 4.81 -9.62 0.99
CA ARG A 39 5.95 -10.52 0.78
C ARG A 39 6.71 -10.72 2.08
N ASP A 40 7.31 -11.89 2.23
CA ASP A 40 8.26 -12.16 3.30
C ASP A 40 9.42 -11.18 3.24
N ALA A 41 9.87 -10.72 4.41
CA ALA A 41 10.93 -9.73 4.52
C ALA A 41 11.75 -9.91 5.79
N ASP A 42 12.97 -9.39 5.77
CA ASP A 42 13.82 -9.34 6.95
C ASP A 42 13.33 -8.27 7.94
N VAL A 43 13.25 -8.64 9.20
CA VAL A 43 12.94 -7.69 10.30
C VAL A 43 14.20 -7.42 11.10
N ARG A 44 14.65 -6.16 11.14
CA ARG A 44 15.78 -5.75 11.99
C ARG A 44 15.27 -5.05 13.23
N ILE A 45 15.66 -5.52 14.40
CA ILE A 45 15.35 -4.95 15.71
C ILE A 45 16.61 -4.32 16.31
N ARG A 46 16.48 -3.04 16.72
CA ARG A 46 17.58 -2.31 17.35
C ARG A 46 17.13 -1.64 18.64
N GLN A 47 17.69 -2.10 19.76
CA GLN A 47 17.44 -1.63 21.12
C GLN A 47 18.76 -1.31 21.79
N LYS A 48 19.33 -0.11 21.48
CA LYS A 48 20.70 0.28 21.89
C LYS A 48 20.95 0.15 23.40
N GLY A 49 19.98 0.58 24.22
CA GLY A 49 20.09 0.52 25.69
C GLY A 49 20.12 -0.91 26.27
N LEU A 50 19.70 -1.92 25.48
CA LEU A 50 19.68 -3.33 25.86
C LEU A 50 20.80 -4.15 25.19
N GLY A 51 21.62 -3.52 24.35
CA GLY A 51 22.66 -4.22 23.58
C GLY A 51 22.09 -5.12 22.47
N ASN A 52 20.85 -4.89 22.02
CA ASN A 52 20.22 -5.66 20.98
C ASN A 52 20.35 -4.93 19.62
N ASP A 53 20.94 -5.61 18.64
CA ASP A 53 20.92 -5.24 17.22
C ASP A 53 20.96 -6.54 16.41
N PHE A 54 19.78 -7.07 16.09
CA PHE A 54 19.65 -8.33 15.39
C PHE A 54 18.66 -8.24 14.23
N ARG A 55 18.83 -9.15 13.27
CA ARG A 55 17.96 -9.39 12.13
C ARG A 55 17.30 -10.76 12.29
N VAL A 56 16.03 -10.82 11.94
CA VAL A 56 15.27 -12.05 11.71
C VAL A 56 15.05 -12.16 10.23
N GLU A 57 15.53 -13.22 9.59
CA GLU A 57 15.49 -13.39 8.15
C GLU A 57 14.17 -14.02 7.71
N ASP A 58 13.67 -13.58 6.56
CA ASP A 58 12.58 -14.19 5.80
C ASP A 58 11.28 -14.39 6.62
N VAL A 59 10.85 -13.33 7.31
CA VAL A 59 9.64 -13.34 8.15
C VAL A 59 8.40 -13.27 7.25
N ALA A 60 7.50 -14.24 7.42
CA ALA A 60 6.20 -14.26 6.75
C ALA A 60 5.20 -13.32 7.43
N PHE A 61 4.30 -12.73 6.65
CA PHE A 61 3.30 -11.78 7.14
C PHE A 61 1.89 -12.16 6.71
N ASP A 62 1.00 -12.27 7.69
CA ASP A 62 -0.44 -12.38 7.48
C ASP A 62 -1.06 -11.00 7.24
N ASP A 63 -2.05 -10.94 6.34
CA ASP A 63 -2.71 -9.70 5.94
C ASP A 63 -3.93 -9.32 6.79
N ASP A 64 -4.57 -10.29 7.43
CA ASP A 64 -5.80 -10.11 8.24
C ASP A 64 -6.85 -9.18 7.58
N SER A 65 -6.92 -9.16 6.24
CA SER A 65 -7.68 -8.18 5.45
C SER A 65 -9.17 -8.12 5.77
N PHE A 66 -9.74 -9.19 6.31
CA PHE A 66 -11.18 -9.28 6.64
C PHE A 66 -11.46 -9.28 8.15
N ARG A 67 -10.41 -9.14 8.99
CA ARG A 67 -10.57 -8.95 10.44
C ARG A 67 -10.67 -7.46 10.77
N ASP A 68 -11.40 -7.14 11.83
CA ASP A 68 -11.61 -5.75 12.26
C ASP A 68 -10.32 -5.07 12.77
N PRO A 69 -10.01 -3.84 12.31
CA PRO A 69 -10.57 -3.14 11.16
C PRO A 69 -10.17 -3.84 9.85
N PRO A 70 -11.12 -4.00 8.88
CA PRO A 70 -10.84 -4.68 7.62
C PRO A 70 -9.94 -3.85 6.68
N TYR A 71 -9.59 -4.40 5.53
CA TYR A 71 -9.01 -3.61 4.44
C TYR A 71 -10.03 -2.59 3.92
N TYR A 72 -9.66 -1.31 3.89
CA TYR A 72 -10.49 -0.25 3.31
C TYR A 72 -9.64 0.89 2.77
N GLY A 73 -10.25 1.66 1.92
CA GLY A 73 -9.62 2.87 1.41
C GLY A 73 -10.60 3.78 0.69
N GLY A 74 -10.08 4.95 0.33
CA GLY A 74 -10.82 5.95 -0.43
C GLY A 74 -9.87 6.82 -1.23
N ARG A 75 -10.36 7.28 -2.36
CA ARG A 75 -9.63 8.17 -3.27
C ARG A 75 -10.54 9.33 -3.66
N VAL A 76 -10.00 10.53 -3.60
CA VAL A 76 -10.63 11.73 -4.14
C VAL A 76 -9.73 12.27 -5.23
N GLY A 77 -10.26 12.48 -6.41
CA GLY A 77 -9.48 12.84 -7.55
C GLY A 77 -10.23 13.73 -8.57
N TYR A 78 -9.50 14.09 -9.58
CA TYR A 78 -9.95 15.02 -10.59
C TYR A 78 -9.26 14.70 -11.91
N PHE A 79 -10.07 14.50 -12.98
CA PHE A 79 -9.55 14.44 -14.35
C PHE A 79 -9.66 15.82 -15.00
N PHE A 80 -8.59 16.22 -15.70
CA PHE A 80 -8.48 17.56 -16.26
C PHE A 80 -9.38 17.73 -17.51
N GLU A 81 -10.10 18.83 -17.58
CA GLU A 81 -10.95 19.16 -18.72
C GLU A 81 -10.17 19.15 -20.06
N ARG A 82 -9.03 19.82 -20.11
CA ARG A 82 -8.18 19.89 -21.31
C ARG A 82 -7.57 18.54 -21.70
N TYR A 83 -7.34 17.68 -20.73
CA TYR A 83 -6.73 16.37 -20.90
C TYR A 83 -7.53 15.31 -20.12
N PRO A 84 -8.71 14.90 -20.63
CA PRO A 84 -9.63 14.03 -19.87
C PRO A 84 -9.10 12.62 -19.62
N TRP A 85 -7.97 12.28 -20.22
CA TRP A 85 -7.23 11.05 -19.96
C TRP A 85 -6.22 11.19 -18.83
N LEU A 86 -5.93 12.41 -18.34
CA LEU A 86 -4.96 12.72 -17.29
C LEU A 86 -5.68 13.26 -16.06
N GLY A 87 -5.25 12.83 -14.88
CA GLY A 87 -5.83 13.27 -13.61
C GLY A 87 -4.84 13.23 -12.47
N VAL A 88 -5.30 13.72 -11.32
CA VAL A 88 -4.58 13.64 -10.04
C VAL A 88 -5.55 13.18 -8.95
N ALA A 89 -5.03 12.53 -7.91
CA ALA A 89 -5.84 12.12 -6.77
C ALA A 89 -5.03 12.07 -5.49
N ILE A 90 -5.73 12.27 -4.35
CA ILE A 90 -5.27 11.86 -3.03
C ILE A 90 -5.93 10.50 -2.74
N ASP A 91 -5.13 9.55 -2.29
CA ASP A 91 -5.56 8.18 -2.02
C ASP A 91 -5.14 7.80 -0.60
N PHE A 92 -6.07 7.25 0.16
CA PHE A 92 -5.84 6.65 1.46
C PHE A 92 -6.13 5.16 1.38
N VAL A 93 -5.22 4.33 1.84
CA VAL A 93 -5.45 2.90 2.00
C VAL A 93 -4.99 2.42 3.36
N HIS A 94 -5.81 1.59 3.97
CA HIS A 94 -5.56 0.89 5.22
C HIS A 94 -5.47 -0.61 4.97
N PHE A 95 -4.37 -1.23 5.36
CA PHE A 95 -4.21 -2.68 5.40
C PHE A 95 -3.35 -3.09 6.59
N LYS A 96 -3.25 -4.39 6.87
CA LYS A 96 -2.53 -4.93 8.03
C LYS A 96 -1.32 -5.73 7.59
N MET A 97 -0.40 -5.89 8.53
CA MET A 97 0.81 -6.69 8.39
C MET A 97 1.16 -7.27 9.75
N SER A 98 0.97 -8.58 9.92
CA SER A 98 1.20 -9.32 11.16
C SER A 98 2.25 -10.41 10.93
N ALA A 99 3.36 -10.39 11.65
CA ALA A 99 4.40 -11.41 11.50
C ALA A 99 3.93 -12.76 12.06
N ASP A 100 4.12 -13.84 11.29
CA ASP A 100 4.00 -15.18 11.83
C ASP A 100 5.21 -15.51 12.70
N THR A 101 5.03 -15.36 14.01
CA THR A 101 6.07 -15.58 14.99
C THR A 101 6.21 -17.04 15.43
N SER A 102 5.37 -17.95 14.92
CA SER A 102 5.42 -19.38 15.26
C SER A 102 6.52 -20.12 14.51
N GLU A 103 6.93 -19.63 13.36
CA GLU A 103 7.93 -20.26 12.52
C GLU A 103 9.35 -20.17 13.08
N THR A 104 10.18 -21.18 12.75
CA THR A 104 11.62 -21.17 13.04
C THR A 104 12.34 -20.30 12.02
N LYS A 105 12.96 -19.22 12.49
CA LYS A 105 13.67 -18.25 11.66
C LYS A 105 15.15 -18.18 12.04
N HIS A 106 15.97 -17.64 11.14
CA HIS A 106 17.39 -17.42 11.40
C HIS A 106 17.59 -16.02 11.98
N PHE A 107 18.22 -15.97 13.13
CA PHE A 107 18.58 -14.74 13.85
C PHE A 107 20.06 -14.49 13.71
N THR A 108 20.44 -13.27 13.31
CA THR A 108 21.85 -12.85 13.20
C THR A 108 22.07 -11.50 13.83
N GLY A 109 23.20 -11.28 14.49
CA GLY A 109 23.57 -10.00 15.09
C GLY A 109 23.99 -10.08 16.55
N THR A 110 23.39 -9.27 17.43
CA THR A 110 23.66 -9.27 18.89
C THR A 110 22.37 -9.23 19.71
N LEU A 111 22.38 -9.97 20.82
CA LEU A 111 21.30 -10.01 21.82
C LEU A 111 21.93 -9.84 23.21
N GLY A 112 21.55 -8.78 23.96
CA GLY A 112 22.15 -8.46 25.24
C GLY A 112 23.65 -8.17 25.16
N GLY A 113 24.16 -7.68 24.03
CA GLY A 113 25.58 -7.46 23.79
C GLY A 113 26.36 -8.69 23.38
N ALA A 114 25.78 -9.91 23.46
CA ALA A 114 26.42 -11.16 23.04
C ALA A 114 26.13 -11.45 21.55
N PRO A 115 27.06 -12.08 20.81
CA PRO A 115 26.79 -12.53 19.45
C PRO A 115 25.58 -13.48 19.38
N LEU A 116 24.75 -13.27 18.36
CA LEU A 116 23.57 -14.09 18.04
C LEU A 116 23.70 -14.59 16.61
N ASP A 117 23.74 -15.91 16.44
CA ASP A 117 23.67 -16.63 15.18
C ASP A 117 22.99 -17.96 15.45
N ALA A 118 21.65 -18.01 15.31
CA ALA A 118 20.88 -19.19 15.71
C ALA A 118 19.58 -19.31 14.89
N ARG A 119 19.15 -20.55 14.68
CA ARG A 119 17.82 -20.88 14.18
C ARG A 119 16.93 -21.31 15.35
N LEU A 120 15.86 -20.54 15.60
CA LEU A 120 14.92 -20.80 16.69
C LEU A 120 13.52 -20.25 16.32
N PRO A 121 12.45 -20.73 17.00
CA PRO A 121 11.11 -20.17 16.81
C PRO A 121 11.13 -18.66 17.08
N MET A 122 10.56 -17.87 16.18
CA MET A 122 10.64 -16.40 16.26
C MET A 122 10.09 -15.87 17.58
N ASN A 123 9.02 -16.49 18.10
CA ASN A 123 8.41 -16.14 19.38
C ASN A 123 9.29 -16.37 20.61
N THR A 124 10.46 -17.00 20.47
CA THR A 124 11.45 -17.11 21.56
C THR A 124 12.00 -15.74 21.97
N ILE A 125 12.14 -14.81 21.02
CA ILE A 125 12.68 -13.46 21.24
C ILE A 125 11.65 -12.40 20.85
N VAL A 126 11.02 -12.54 19.67
CA VAL A 126 10.03 -11.60 19.13
C VAL A 126 8.66 -12.26 19.25
N HIS A 127 7.94 -11.96 20.34
CA HIS A 127 6.62 -12.55 20.59
C HIS A 127 5.53 -11.99 19.69
N ARG A 128 5.72 -10.74 19.26
CA ARG A 128 4.77 -10.03 18.39
C ARG A 128 5.49 -8.94 17.60
N PHE A 129 5.25 -8.91 16.29
CA PHE A 129 5.67 -7.82 15.42
C PHE A 129 4.53 -7.54 14.43
N ASP A 130 3.62 -6.66 14.85
CA ASP A 130 2.35 -6.42 14.16
C ASP A 130 2.15 -4.94 13.89
N ILE A 131 1.58 -4.66 12.72
CA ILE A 131 1.04 -3.36 12.33
C ILE A 131 -0.45 -3.55 12.05
N THR A 132 -1.20 -3.89 13.10
CA THR A 132 -2.61 -4.35 13.01
C THR A 132 -3.65 -3.24 13.00
N HIS A 133 -3.32 -2.04 13.49
CA HIS A 133 -4.18 -0.87 13.38
C HIS A 133 -3.81 -0.01 12.16
N GLY A 134 -3.12 -0.60 11.22
CA GLY A 134 -2.92 -0.16 9.86
C GLY A 134 -1.51 0.22 9.48
N VAL A 135 -1.12 -0.30 8.33
CA VAL A 135 -0.18 0.34 7.42
C VAL A 135 -1.03 1.28 6.57
N ASN A 136 -1.02 2.57 6.92
CA ASN A 136 -1.88 3.57 6.30
C ASN A 136 -1.05 4.39 5.31
N TYR A 137 -1.29 4.20 4.03
CA TYR A 137 -0.71 5.04 2.98
C TYR A 137 -1.61 6.25 2.74
N VAL A 138 -1.02 7.44 2.74
CA VAL A 138 -1.66 8.68 2.30
C VAL A 138 -0.83 9.22 1.14
N THR A 139 -1.31 9.07 -0.08
CA THR A 139 -0.50 9.32 -1.28
C THR A 139 -1.13 10.33 -2.21
N VAL A 140 -0.29 11.10 -2.90
CA VAL A 140 -0.67 11.89 -4.07
C VAL A 140 -0.30 11.10 -5.31
N ASN A 141 -1.26 10.96 -6.23
CA ASN A 141 -1.15 10.10 -7.40
C ASN A 141 -1.40 10.87 -8.69
N GLY A 142 -0.59 10.61 -9.70
CA GLY A 142 -0.92 10.88 -11.09
C GLY A 142 -1.78 9.74 -11.64
N LEU A 143 -2.80 10.08 -12.41
CA LEU A 143 -3.75 9.15 -13.01
C LEU A 143 -3.76 9.26 -14.51
N VAL A 144 -3.96 8.12 -15.17
CA VAL A 144 -4.27 8.07 -16.59
C VAL A 144 -5.47 7.16 -16.80
N ARG A 145 -6.31 7.48 -17.78
CA ARG A 145 -7.41 6.62 -18.19
C ARG A 145 -7.59 6.59 -19.70
N HIS A 146 -8.14 5.47 -20.18
CA HIS A 146 -8.63 5.30 -21.53
C HIS A 146 -10.10 4.93 -21.49
N SER A 147 -10.95 5.79 -22.07
CA SER A 147 -12.41 5.65 -22.05
C SER A 147 -12.90 4.92 -23.28
N LEU A 148 -13.77 3.94 -23.07
CA LEU A 148 -14.39 3.12 -24.10
C LEU A 148 -15.92 3.26 -23.99
N LEU A 149 -16.62 3.05 -25.09
CA LEU A 149 -18.10 3.09 -25.17
C LEU A 149 -18.65 4.42 -24.65
N THR A 150 -18.16 5.53 -25.21
CA THR A 150 -18.64 6.88 -24.89
C THR A 150 -20.02 7.13 -25.48
N ASP A 151 -20.88 7.76 -24.69
CA ASP A 151 -22.21 8.23 -25.06
C ASP A 151 -22.42 9.59 -24.38
N ALA A 152 -22.61 10.65 -25.17
CA ALA A 152 -22.63 12.03 -24.67
C ALA A 152 -23.70 12.28 -23.59
N GLU A 153 -24.82 11.55 -23.62
CA GLU A 153 -25.90 11.73 -22.66
C GLU A 153 -25.78 10.82 -21.44
N ARG A 154 -25.42 9.54 -21.67
CA ARG A 154 -25.43 8.50 -20.62
C ARG A 154 -24.07 8.27 -19.99
N PHE A 155 -23.02 8.27 -20.79
CA PHE A 155 -21.64 7.95 -20.37
C PHE A 155 -20.63 8.90 -21.02
N PRO A 156 -20.65 10.20 -20.69
CA PRO A 156 -19.79 11.21 -21.33
C PRO A 156 -18.29 10.90 -21.18
N HIS A 157 -17.91 10.25 -20.08
CA HIS A 157 -16.53 9.87 -19.81
C HIS A 157 -16.23 8.40 -20.13
N GLY A 158 -17.15 7.72 -20.87
CA GLY A 158 -17.06 6.31 -21.24
C GLY A 158 -17.72 5.36 -20.23
N ARG A 159 -18.42 4.36 -20.74
CA ARG A 159 -19.05 3.31 -19.92
C ARG A 159 -18.01 2.39 -19.30
N ILE A 160 -16.96 2.07 -20.05
CA ILE A 160 -15.81 1.28 -19.57
C ILE A 160 -14.58 2.19 -19.61
N GLN A 161 -13.84 2.22 -18.52
CA GLN A 161 -12.60 2.99 -18.40
C GLN A 161 -11.48 2.07 -17.94
N LEU A 162 -10.45 1.95 -18.76
CA LEU A 162 -9.17 1.38 -18.33
C LEU A 162 -8.41 2.49 -17.62
N PHE A 163 -7.92 2.27 -16.43
CA PHE A 163 -7.20 3.30 -15.69
C PHE A 163 -5.94 2.75 -15.03
N ALA A 164 -4.98 3.62 -14.85
CA ALA A 164 -3.78 3.35 -14.07
C ALA A 164 -3.34 4.60 -13.33
N GLY A 165 -2.55 4.40 -12.29
CA GLY A 165 -1.99 5.50 -11.53
C GLY A 165 -0.75 5.08 -10.77
N ALA A 166 0.04 6.08 -10.40
CA ALA A 166 1.18 5.91 -9.51
C ALA A 166 1.33 7.13 -8.63
N GLY A 167 1.84 6.93 -7.43
CA GLY A 167 2.00 8.00 -6.46
C GLY A 167 2.92 7.65 -5.31
N LEU A 168 3.13 8.65 -4.48
CA LEU A 168 3.96 8.53 -3.28
C LEU A 168 3.38 9.38 -2.14
N GLY A 169 3.76 9.05 -0.91
CA GLY A 169 3.35 9.81 0.26
C GLY A 169 3.77 9.15 1.58
N PRO A 170 3.46 9.78 2.71
CA PRO A 170 3.77 9.22 4.02
C PRO A 170 3.01 7.92 4.30
N VAL A 171 3.68 7.01 5.01
CA VAL A 171 3.07 5.81 5.57
C VAL A 171 2.96 6.01 7.07
N VAL A 172 1.73 6.03 7.57
CA VAL A 172 1.40 6.18 8.99
C VAL A 172 1.04 4.82 9.56
N THR A 173 1.79 4.35 10.54
CA THR A 173 1.60 3.05 11.15
C THR A 173 1.16 3.16 12.60
N HIS A 174 0.43 2.14 13.06
CA HIS A 174 0.19 1.89 14.47
C HIS A 174 0.67 0.47 14.79
N ALA A 175 1.89 0.39 15.33
CA ALA A 175 2.56 -0.88 15.56
C ALA A 175 2.33 -1.40 16.99
N GLU A 176 2.05 -2.70 17.10
CA GLU A 176 1.94 -3.44 18.35
C GLU A 176 3.01 -4.51 18.41
N ASN A 177 4.09 -4.23 19.13
CA ASN A 177 5.26 -5.10 19.18
C ASN A 177 5.55 -5.58 20.59
N SER A 178 6.00 -6.85 20.71
CA SER A 178 6.46 -7.44 21.98
C SER A 178 7.78 -8.15 21.75
N ILE A 179 8.84 -7.65 22.38
CA ILE A 179 10.20 -8.20 22.33
C ILE A 179 10.57 -8.64 23.73
N GLN A 180 11.01 -9.89 23.91
CA GLN A 180 11.39 -10.44 25.21
C GLN A 180 10.33 -10.19 26.30
N ASN A 181 9.04 -10.37 25.96
CA ASN A 181 7.87 -10.13 26.82
C ASN A 181 7.62 -8.66 27.22
N VAL A 182 8.37 -7.70 26.68
CA VAL A 182 8.10 -6.26 26.86
C VAL A 182 7.29 -5.73 25.68
N GLN A 183 6.17 -5.05 25.96
CA GLN A 183 5.34 -4.44 24.92
C GLN A 183 5.73 -2.98 24.70
N ASN A 184 5.61 -2.50 23.43
CA ASN A 184 5.80 -1.09 23.13
C ASN A 184 4.57 -0.25 23.55
N HIS A 185 4.78 1.05 23.71
CA HIS A 185 3.68 2.00 23.82
C HIS A 185 3.00 2.17 22.45
N ARG A 186 1.69 1.96 22.42
CA ARG A 186 0.88 2.05 21.21
C ARG A 186 0.65 3.50 20.81
N SER A 187 1.05 3.89 19.62
CA SER A 187 0.81 5.23 19.07
C SER A 187 0.96 5.23 17.56
N TYR A 188 0.23 6.13 16.90
CA TYR A 188 0.44 6.39 15.49
C TYR A 188 1.77 7.13 15.28
N GLU A 189 2.48 6.77 14.23
CA GLU A 189 3.72 7.45 13.81
C GLU A 189 3.87 7.40 12.29
N VAL A 190 4.56 8.38 11.72
CA VAL A 190 5.02 8.30 10.34
C VAL A 190 6.22 7.37 10.31
N ALA A 191 6.04 6.18 9.72
CA ALA A 191 7.06 5.15 9.69
C ALA A 191 7.99 5.23 8.47
N GLY A 192 7.62 6.00 7.44
CA GLY A 192 8.42 6.15 6.24
C GLY A 192 7.67 6.84 5.10
N LEU A 193 8.31 6.84 3.94
CA LEU A 193 7.68 7.19 2.67
C LEU A 193 7.37 5.90 1.91
N GLY A 194 6.17 5.84 1.34
CA GLY A 194 5.75 4.75 0.49
C GLY A 194 5.48 5.21 -0.93
N VAL A 195 5.64 4.28 -1.85
CA VAL A 195 5.24 4.42 -3.24
C VAL A 195 4.15 3.41 -3.56
N GLN A 196 3.25 3.77 -4.47
CA GLN A 196 2.24 2.85 -4.98
C GLN A 196 2.08 2.98 -6.48
N GLY A 197 1.63 1.89 -7.10
CA GLY A 197 1.17 1.84 -8.47
C GLY A 197 -0.07 0.97 -8.57
N PHE A 198 -1.00 1.31 -9.44
CA PHE A 198 -2.21 0.53 -9.64
C PHE A 198 -2.71 0.62 -11.08
N ALA A 199 -3.42 -0.42 -11.50
CA ALA A 199 -4.13 -0.46 -12.77
C ALA A 199 -5.43 -1.25 -12.62
N GLY A 200 -6.45 -0.88 -13.37
CA GLY A 200 -7.76 -1.51 -13.25
C GLY A 200 -8.73 -1.14 -14.35
N VAL A 201 -9.94 -1.64 -14.14
CA VAL A 201 -11.09 -1.40 -15.00
C VAL A 201 -12.21 -0.82 -14.16
N ARG A 202 -12.82 0.25 -14.65
CA ARG A 202 -14.03 0.87 -14.10
C ARG A 202 -15.16 0.69 -15.08
N THR A 203 -16.36 0.33 -14.60
CA THR A 203 -17.58 0.23 -15.38
C THR A 203 -18.61 1.15 -14.77
N MET A 204 -19.05 2.14 -15.54
CA MET A 204 -20.12 3.05 -15.14
C MET A 204 -21.47 2.34 -15.31
N LEU A 205 -22.22 2.27 -14.22
CA LEU A 205 -23.59 1.73 -14.18
C LEU A 205 -24.59 2.82 -14.51
N HIS A 206 -24.27 4.03 -14.11
CA HIS A 206 -25.02 5.26 -14.38
C HIS A 206 -24.00 6.38 -14.64
N LYS A 207 -24.43 7.50 -15.19
CA LYS A 207 -23.59 8.68 -15.49
C LYS A 207 -22.71 9.10 -14.30
N TYR A 208 -23.17 8.90 -13.05
CA TYR A 208 -22.46 9.33 -11.84
C TYR A 208 -21.98 8.19 -10.94
N VAL A 209 -22.35 6.95 -11.21
CA VAL A 209 -22.05 5.82 -10.34
C VAL A 209 -21.51 4.66 -11.15
N GLY A 210 -20.42 4.08 -10.67
CA GLY A 210 -19.81 2.92 -11.28
C GLY A 210 -19.19 1.99 -10.23
N VAL A 211 -18.71 0.87 -10.73
CA VAL A 211 -17.92 -0.11 -9.98
C VAL A 211 -16.55 -0.23 -10.62
N PHE A 212 -15.56 -0.59 -9.82
CA PHE A 212 -14.24 -0.86 -10.38
C PHE A 212 -13.56 -2.03 -9.69
N ALA A 213 -12.62 -2.64 -10.41
CA ALA A 213 -11.65 -3.57 -9.87
C ALA A 213 -10.25 -3.12 -10.30
N GLN A 214 -9.29 -3.22 -9.38
CA GLN A 214 -7.90 -2.87 -9.66
C GLN A 214 -6.93 -3.80 -8.94
N TYR A 215 -5.79 -4.01 -9.56
CA TYR A 215 -4.58 -4.47 -8.89
C TYR A 215 -3.80 -3.26 -8.40
N ARG A 216 -3.22 -3.36 -7.19
CA ARG A 216 -2.36 -2.35 -6.60
C ARG A 216 -1.07 -3.00 -6.09
N PHE A 217 0.00 -2.28 -6.21
CA PHE A 217 1.31 -2.58 -5.64
C PHE A 217 1.70 -1.44 -4.69
N THR A 218 2.23 -1.80 -3.51
CA THR A 218 2.82 -0.84 -2.57
C THR A 218 4.22 -1.26 -2.18
N ARG A 219 5.06 -0.29 -1.84
CA ARG A 219 6.40 -0.51 -1.28
C ARG A 219 6.80 0.63 -0.36
N SER A 220 7.34 0.29 0.80
CA SER A 220 7.93 1.24 1.76
C SER A 220 9.00 0.60 2.63
N ASP A 221 9.96 1.40 3.06
CA ASP A 221 10.89 1.02 4.13
C ASP A 221 10.31 1.54 5.45
N LEU A 222 9.72 0.65 6.23
CA LEU A 222 9.07 1.00 7.50
C LEU A 222 10.10 1.00 8.63
N ASP A 223 10.09 2.07 9.42
CA ASP A 223 10.84 2.22 10.66
C ASP A 223 9.83 2.45 11.79
N VAL A 224 9.49 1.40 12.54
CA VAL A 224 8.44 1.38 13.56
C VAL A 224 8.99 1.28 14.97
N ARG A 225 8.25 1.78 15.95
CA ARG A 225 8.62 1.63 17.36
C ARG A 225 8.49 0.19 17.82
N VAL A 226 9.53 -0.27 18.53
CA VAL A 226 9.49 -1.47 19.35
C VAL A 226 9.82 -1.10 20.79
N PRO A 227 9.62 -1.97 21.79
CA PRO A 227 10.02 -1.68 23.17
C PRO A 227 11.47 -1.23 23.22
N SER A 228 11.72 -0.06 23.79
CA SER A 228 13.06 0.55 23.97
C SER A 228 13.90 0.67 22.69
N GLY A 229 13.26 0.75 21.49
CA GLY A 229 14.02 0.78 20.25
C GLY A 229 13.21 0.99 18.98
N ARG A 230 13.79 0.56 17.86
CA ARG A 230 13.22 0.64 16.52
C ARG A 230 13.26 -0.70 15.83
N GLY A 231 12.22 -1.02 15.09
CA GLY A 231 12.12 -2.15 14.17
C GLY A 231 12.08 -1.65 12.73
N LYS A 232 12.84 -2.27 11.84
CA LYS A 232 12.84 -1.93 10.41
C LYS A 232 12.43 -3.14 9.58
N VAL A 233 11.57 -2.89 8.61
CA VAL A 233 11.11 -3.91 7.65
C VAL A 233 10.82 -3.26 6.31
N GLU A 234 11.21 -3.91 5.22
CA GLU A 234 10.77 -3.53 3.87
C GLU A 234 9.37 -4.13 3.65
N GLU A 235 8.38 -3.27 3.46
CA GLU A 235 7.03 -3.68 3.06
C GLU A 235 6.93 -3.68 1.55
N ILE A 236 6.57 -4.82 0.97
CA ILE A 236 6.21 -4.98 -0.44
C ILE A 236 4.90 -5.76 -0.47
N SER A 237 3.82 -5.11 -0.89
CA SER A 237 2.51 -5.75 -0.93
C SER A 237 1.84 -5.64 -2.30
N HIS A 238 1.09 -6.68 -2.60
CA HIS A 238 0.23 -6.82 -3.77
C HIS A 238 -1.21 -6.83 -3.30
N HIS A 239 -2.11 -6.08 -3.95
CA HIS A 239 -3.49 -5.97 -3.50
C HIS A 239 -4.45 -6.22 -4.66
N VAL A 240 -5.52 -6.92 -4.36
CA VAL A 240 -6.71 -7.03 -5.22
C VAL A 240 -7.81 -6.21 -4.56
N VAL A 241 -8.30 -5.20 -5.29
CA VAL A 241 -9.20 -4.17 -4.75
C VAL A 241 -10.43 -4.06 -5.63
N GLY A 242 -11.58 -3.93 -4.99
CA GLY A 242 -12.87 -3.66 -5.64
C GLY A 242 -13.61 -2.55 -4.91
N GLY A 243 -14.36 -1.74 -5.65
CA GLY A 243 -15.04 -0.60 -5.03
C GLY A 243 -16.08 0.08 -5.90
N LEU A 244 -16.64 1.13 -5.32
CA LEU A 244 -17.59 2.03 -5.97
C LEU A 244 -16.88 3.34 -6.34
N THR A 245 -17.27 3.89 -7.47
CA THR A 245 -16.84 5.20 -7.94
C THR A 245 -18.03 6.12 -8.12
N PHE A 246 -17.87 7.37 -7.72
CA PHE A 246 -18.86 8.42 -7.86
C PHE A 246 -18.23 9.57 -8.62
N SER A 247 -18.69 9.84 -9.85
CA SER A 247 -18.34 11.05 -10.59
C SER A 247 -19.26 12.16 -10.11
N LEU A 248 -18.71 13.29 -9.76
CA LEU A 248 -19.48 14.46 -9.31
C LEU A 248 -19.88 15.29 -10.52
N PRO A 249 -21.09 15.91 -10.52
CA PRO A 249 -21.45 16.84 -11.57
C PRO A 249 -20.54 18.06 -11.55
N ASP A 250 -20.32 18.63 -12.74
CA ASP A 250 -19.63 19.92 -12.89
C ASP A 250 -20.42 21.01 -12.14
N PHE A 251 -19.73 21.85 -11.39
CA PHE A 251 -20.28 23.00 -10.68
C PHE A 251 -20.06 24.29 -11.48
#